data_df304a59c743ad6b96cd80e736ef3200
#
_entry.id   df304a59c743ad6b96cd80e736ef3200
#
_cell.length_a   1.000
_cell.length_b   1.000
_cell.length_c   1.000
_cell.angle_alpha   90.00
_cell.angle_beta   90.00
_cell.angle_gamma   90.00
#
_symmetry.space_group_name_H-M   'P 1'
#
loop_
_entity.id
_entity.type
_entity.pdbx_description
1 polymer ?
#
loop_
_entity_poly.entity_id
_entity_poly.type
_entity_poly.pdbx_seq_one_letter_code
_entity_poly.pdbx_strand_id
1 'polypeptide(L)'
;MKHLLILVGWFFLSGVALAEEKKLWAKSVIGQKAPEFLVEKWLTAKPEMAGKFVLIDFWATWCPPCRKAIPELNAFQKKFGDKLVVVGISDESEDAVKKLSDPKIEYASAIDTQARMKKTLEVKGIPHCIVIDPTGVVRWEGFPFLGGHELTEKVLEEILAQPVK
;
A
#
# COMPACT_ATOMS: atom_id res chain seq x y z
N MET A 1 30.97 12.93 65.53
CA MET A 1 29.96 12.08 64.88
C MET A 1 29.69 12.70 63.53
N LYS A 2 30.21 12.06 62.43
CA LYS A 2 30.06 12.55 61.05
C LYS A 2 28.99 11.71 60.38
N HIS A 3 27.84 12.33 60.04
CA HIS A 3 26.78 11.64 59.28
C HIS A 3 27.12 11.66 57.80
N LEU A 4 27.36 10.50 57.21
CA LEU A 4 27.60 10.28 55.81
C LEU A 4 26.22 10.08 55.12
N LEU A 5 25.77 11.07 54.32
CA LEU A 5 24.58 10.99 53.51
C LEU A 5 24.94 10.26 52.21
N ILE A 6 24.41 9.04 52.06
CA ILE A 6 24.52 8.28 50.80
C ILE A 6 23.37 8.72 49.90
N LEU A 7 23.69 9.47 48.83
CA LEU A 7 22.76 9.78 47.73
C LEU A 7 22.66 8.55 46.83
N VAL A 8 21.52 7.84 46.89
CA VAL A 8 21.19 6.78 45.95
C VAL A 8 20.63 7.44 44.70
N GLY A 9 21.47 7.54 43.68
CA GLY A 9 21.06 8.00 42.34
C GLY A 9 20.19 6.95 41.65
N TRP A 10 18.90 7.23 41.44
CA TRP A 10 18.03 6.46 40.59
C TRP A 10 18.38 6.72 39.14
N PHE A 11 19.07 5.77 38.52
CA PHE A 11 19.23 5.73 37.08
C PHE A 11 17.92 5.27 36.44
N PHE A 12 17.12 6.20 35.94
CA PHE A 12 16.03 5.86 34.99
C PHE A 12 16.64 5.39 33.67
N LEU A 13 16.71 4.06 33.51
CA LEU A 13 16.94 3.48 32.19
C LEU A 13 15.68 3.76 31.35
N SER A 14 15.68 4.83 30.57
CA SER A 14 14.70 5.06 29.52
C SER A 14 14.92 3.99 28.46
N GLY A 15 14.13 2.91 28.54
CA GLY A 15 14.08 1.91 27.50
C GLY A 15 13.55 2.56 26.22
N VAL A 16 14.46 2.92 25.31
CA VAL A 16 14.08 3.23 23.93
C VAL A 16 13.58 1.91 23.33
N ALA A 17 12.27 1.78 23.27
CA ALA A 17 11.65 0.71 22.48
C ALA A 17 12.09 0.94 21.03
N LEU A 18 13.02 0.12 20.53
CA LEU A 18 13.34 0.04 19.12
C LEU A 18 12.05 -0.42 18.43
N ALA A 19 11.35 0.50 17.78
CA ALA A 19 10.26 0.15 16.89
C ALA A 19 10.85 -0.79 15.84
N GLU A 20 10.34 -2.02 15.82
CA GLU A 20 10.72 -3.03 14.84
C GLU A 20 10.47 -2.44 13.44
N GLU A 21 11.54 -2.22 12.67
CA GLU A 21 11.47 -1.58 11.37
C GLU A 21 10.68 -2.50 10.43
N LYS A 22 9.45 -2.10 10.09
CA LYS A 22 8.58 -2.88 9.22
C LYS A 22 9.27 -3.07 7.87
N LYS A 23 9.47 -4.33 7.48
CA LYS A 23 10.14 -4.68 6.23
C LYS A 23 9.25 -4.35 5.03
N LEU A 24 9.44 -3.16 4.47
CA LEU A 24 8.60 -2.63 3.39
C LEU A 24 8.87 -3.26 2.02
N TRP A 25 10.10 -3.74 1.75
CA TRP A 25 10.59 -4.18 0.42
C TRP A 25 10.40 -3.14 -0.69
N ALA A 26 10.34 -1.88 -0.34
CA ALA A 26 10.22 -0.74 -1.25
C ALA A 26 10.84 0.50 -0.59
N LYS A 27 11.02 1.57 -1.37
CA LYS A 27 11.35 2.88 -0.84
C LYS A 27 10.09 3.48 -0.21
N SER A 28 10.18 3.91 1.05
CA SER A 28 9.06 4.59 1.71
C SER A 28 8.80 5.96 1.12
N VAL A 29 7.54 6.21 0.82
CA VAL A 29 7.01 7.49 0.33
C VAL A 29 5.80 7.95 1.15
N ILE A 30 5.59 7.36 2.34
CA ILE A 30 4.51 7.75 3.25
C ILE A 30 4.57 9.25 3.57
N GLY A 31 3.44 9.95 3.46
CA GLY A 31 3.37 11.40 3.68
C GLY A 31 3.97 12.26 2.56
N GLN A 32 4.52 11.66 1.51
CA GLN A 32 5.07 12.35 0.34
C GLN A 32 4.09 12.31 -0.84
N LYS A 33 4.33 13.15 -1.84
CA LYS A 33 3.62 13.02 -3.11
C LYS A 33 3.96 11.68 -3.77
N ALA A 34 2.92 11.00 -4.22
CA ALA A 34 3.11 9.80 -5.03
C ALA A 34 3.86 10.13 -6.33
N PRO A 35 4.62 9.17 -6.90
CA PRO A 35 5.18 9.34 -8.23
C PRO A 35 4.06 9.53 -9.26
N GLU A 36 4.42 10.08 -10.42
CA GLU A 36 3.50 10.18 -11.54
C GLU A 36 2.82 8.84 -11.83
N PHE A 37 1.48 8.87 -11.97
CA PHE A 37 0.72 7.67 -12.29
C PHE A 37 0.95 7.29 -13.75
N LEU A 38 1.68 6.20 -13.97
CA LEU A 38 2.07 5.73 -15.29
C LEU A 38 1.65 4.29 -15.50
N VAL A 39 0.88 4.04 -16.55
CA VAL A 39 0.55 2.70 -17.07
C VAL A 39 0.76 2.67 -18.56
N GLU A 40 1.16 1.52 -19.08
CA GLU A 40 1.33 1.29 -20.51
C GLU A 40 -0.03 1.13 -21.20
N LYS A 41 -0.91 0.32 -20.61
CA LYS A 41 -2.21 0.01 -21.16
C LYS A 41 -3.22 -0.33 -20.06
N TRP A 42 -4.42 0.19 -20.18
CA TRP A 42 -5.58 -0.25 -19.40
C TRP A 42 -6.15 -1.53 -19.99
N LEU A 43 -6.42 -2.52 -19.14
CA LEU A 43 -7.10 -3.77 -19.52
C LEU A 43 -8.61 -3.69 -19.29
N THR A 44 -9.03 -2.72 -18.50
CA THR A 44 -10.43 -2.31 -18.26
C THR A 44 -10.65 -0.90 -18.76
N ALA A 45 -11.87 -0.37 -18.65
CA ALA A 45 -12.07 1.07 -18.80
C ALA A 45 -11.21 1.85 -17.80
N LYS A 46 -10.58 2.95 -18.26
CA LYS A 46 -9.85 3.84 -17.37
C LYS A 46 -10.82 4.45 -16.35
N PRO A 47 -10.57 4.27 -15.04
CA PRO A 47 -11.46 4.80 -14.03
C PRO A 47 -11.30 6.32 -13.87
N GLU A 48 -12.37 6.99 -13.40
CA GLU A 48 -12.27 8.38 -12.95
C GLU A 48 -11.64 8.41 -11.54
N MET A 49 -10.48 9.03 -11.43
CA MET A 49 -9.69 9.10 -10.19
C MET A 49 -9.69 10.50 -9.56
N ALA A 50 -10.13 11.53 -10.29
CA ALA A 50 -10.11 12.90 -9.79
C ALA A 50 -10.98 13.05 -8.53
N GLY A 51 -10.41 13.64 -7.49
CA GLY A 51 -11.10 13.84 -6.21
C GLY A 51 -11.32 12.60 -5.36
N LYS A 52 -10.78 11.44 -5.78
CA LYS A 52 -10.89 10.17 -5.05
C LYS A 52 -9.54 9.75 -4.47
N PHE A 53 -9.58 8.91 -3.46
CA PHE A 53 -8.43 8.11 -3.06
C PHE A 53 -8.14 7.07 -4.13
N VAL A 54 -6.86 6.75 -4.31
CA VAL A 54 -6.43 5.70 -5.25
C VAL A 54 -5.60 4.67 -4.50
N LEU A 55 -6.05 3.42 -4.52
CA LEU A 55 -5.28 2.28 -4.04
C LEU A 55 -4.63 1.61 -5.24
N ILE A 56 -3.30 1.66 -5.31
CA ILE A 56 -2.53 0.94 -6.33
C ILE A 56 -2.04 -0.36 -5.72
N ASP A 57 -2.29 -1.46 -6.42
CA ASP A 57 -1.77 -2.80 -6.12
C ASP A 57 -0.78 -3.23 -7.20
N PHE A 58 0.49 -3.37 -6.83
CA PHE A 58 1.51 -3.98 -7.70
C PHE A 58 1.49 -5.49 -7.49
N TRP A 59 1.15 -6.22 -8.55
CA TRP A 59 0.87 -7.65 -8.49
C TRP A 59 1.37 -8.41 -9.73
N ALA A 60 1.27 -9.74 -9.70
CA ALA A 60 1.52 -10.61 -10.85
C ALA A 60 0.70 -11.90 -10.78
N THR A 61 0.44 -12.51 -11.93
CA THR A 61 -0.34 -13.76 -12.04
C THR A 61 0.34 -14.95 -11.37
N TRP A 62 1.66 -14.98 -11.39
CA TRP A 62 2.48 -16.03 -10.77
C TRP A 62 2.68 -15.85 -9.26
N CYS A 63 2.18 -14.77 -8.67
CA CYS A 63 2.37 -14.42 -7.26
C CYS A 63 1.19 -14.92 -6.39
N PRO A 64 1.33 -16.04 -5.64
CA PRO A 64 0.22 -16.58 -4.86
C PRO A 64 -0.35 -15.62 -3.81
N PRO A 65 0.46 -14.87 -3.00
CA PRO A 65 -0.09 -13.90 -2.07
C PRO A 65 -0.80 -12.73 -2.76
N CYS A 66 -0.37 -12.33 -3.98
CA CYS A 66 -1.08 -11.32 -4.76
C CYS A 66 -2.47 -11.82 -5.15
N ARG A 67 -2.57 -13.03 -5.66
CA ARG A 67 -3.85 -13.64 -6.03
C ARG A 67 -4.79 -13.77 -4.82
N LYS A 68 -4.23 -14.04 -3.63
CA LYS A 68 -4.99 -14.08 -2.37
C LYS A 68 -5.55 -12.70 -1.97
N ALA A 69 -4.88 -11.61 -2.37
CA ALA A 69 -5.34 -10.24 -2.09
C ALA A 69 -6.54 -9.81 -2.94
N ILE A 70 -6.69 -10.34 -4.16
CA ILE A 70 -7.68 -9.90 -5.13
C ILE A 70 -9.12 -9.88 -4.58
N PRO A 71 -9.62 -10.92 -3.87
CA PRO A 71 -10.97 -10.89 -3.32
C PRO A 71 -11.20 -9.75 -2.32
N GLU A 72 -10.22 -9.43 -1.49
CA GLU A 72 -10.30 -8.32 -0.53
C GLU A 72 -10.28 -6.96 -1.26
N LEU A 73 -9.41 -6.80 -2.25
CA LEU A 73 -9.37 -5.60 -3.09
C LEU A 73 -10.68 -5.40 -3.88
N ASN A 74 -11.30 -6.48 -4.37
CA ASN A 74 -12.64 -6.44 -4.96
C ASN A 74 -13.68 -5.93 -3.95
N ALA A 75 -13.62 -6.42 -2.70
CA ALA A 75 -14.51 -5.97 -1.63
C ALA A 75 -14.31 -4.49 -1.31
N PHE A 76 -13.07 -4.01 -1.26
CA PHE A 76 -12.76 -2.59 -1.07
C PHE A 76 -13.33 -1.72 -2.20
N GLN A 77 -13.11 -2.11 -3.46
CA GLN A 77 -13.68 -1.39 -4.61
C GLN A 77 -15.21 -1.36 -4.54
N LYS A 78 -15.83 -2.47 -4.20
CA LYS A 78 -17.30 -2.56 -4.08
C LYS A 78 -17.85 -1.69 -2.95
N LYS A 79 -17.20 -1.70 -1.78
CA LYS A 79 -17.67 -0.99 -0.58
C LYS A 79 -17.40 0.51 -0.67
N PHE A 80 -16.23 0.91 -1.17
CA PHE A 80 -15.75 2.29 -1.10
C PHE A 80 -15.69 3.00 -2.45
N GLY A 81 -16.25 2.43 -3.53
CA GLY A 81 -16.10 2.92 -4.91
C GLY A 81 -16.51 4.37 -5.16
N ASP A 82 -17.34 4.95 -4.28
CA ASP A 82 -17.68 6.38 -4.34
C ASP A 82 -16.49 7.29 -3.99
N LYS A 83 -15.61 6.84 -3.09
CA LYS A 83 -14.48 7.59 -2.55
C LYS A 83 -13.12 7.01 -2.94
N LEU A 84 -13.07 5.76 -3.35
CA LEU A 84 -11.85 4.99 -3.62
C LEU A 84 -11.88 4.38 -5.01
N VAL A 85 -10.76 4.45 -5.70
CA VAL A 85 -10.50 3.68 -6.92
C VAL A 85 -9.38 2.69 -6.64
N VAL A 86 -9.63 1.41 -6.84
CA VAL A 86 -8.59 0.37 -6.79
C VAL A 86 -8.06 0.13 -8.19
N VAL A 87 -6.73 0.10 -8.34
CA VAL A 87 -6.05 -0.15 -9.61
C VAL A 87 -4.97 -1.20 -9.42
N GLY A 88 -5.13 -2.34 -10.06
CA GLY A 88 -4.06 -3.35 -10.15
C GLY A 88 -3.14 -3.07 -11.31
N ILE A 89 -1.84 -3.02 -11.06
CA ILE A 89 -0.81 -2.82 -12.09
C ILE A 89 0.12 -4.03 -12.11
N SER A 90 0.14 -4.78 -13.23
CA SER A 90 1.11 -5.86 -13.47
C SER A 90 2.19 -5.42 -14.45
N ASP A 91 3.41 -5.89 -14.24
CA ASP A 91 4.52 -5.73 -15.20
C ASP A 91 4.61 -6.90 -16.20
N GLU A 92 3.60 -7.77 -16.21
CA GLU A 92 3.46 -8.85 -17.19
C GLU A 92 2.80 -8.35 -18.49
N SER A 93 2.89 -9.19 -19.53
CA SER A 93 2.18 -8.93 -20.78
C SER A 93 0.66 -9.02 -20.60
N GLU A 94 -0.09 -8.33 -21.47
CA GLU A 94 -1.55 -8.40 -21.52
C GLU A 94 -2.08 -9.84 -21.59
N ASP A 95 -1.45 -10.67 -22.44
CA ASP A 95 -1.84 -12.06 -22.60
C ASP A 95 -1.66 -12.89 -21.33
N ALA A 96 -0.60 -12.61 -20.56
CA ALA A 96 -0.39 -13.28 -19.27
C ALA A 96 -1.48 -12.90 -18.28
N VAL A 97 -1.77 -11.60 -18.14
CA VAL A 97 -2.79 -11.12 -17.21
C VAL A 97 -4.18 -11.61 -17.59
N LYS A 98 -4.53 -11.60 -18.87
CA LYS A 98 -5.85 -12.05 -19.37
C LYS A 98 -6.09 -13.56 -19.20
N LYS A 99 -5.05 -14.36 -19.08
CA LYS A 99 -5.18 -15.81 -18.79
C LYS A 99 -5.59 -16.10 -17.34
N LEU A 100 -5.43 -15.14 -16.43
CA LEU A 100 -5.90 -15.30 -15.06
C LEU A 100 -7.43 -15.18 -15.03
N SER A 101 -8.10 -16.31 -14.80
CA SER A 101 -9.55 -16.38 -14.67
C SER A 101 -10.04 -16.53 -13.22
N ASP A 102 -9.16 -17.02 -12.33
CA ASP A 102 -9.44 -17.24 -10.92
C ASP A 102 -8.21 -16.90 -10.06
N PRO A 103 -8.34 -15.98 -9.10
CA PRO A 103 -9.52 -15.17 -8.79
C PRO A 103 -9.81 -14.11 -9.86
N LYS A 104 -11.10 -13.79 -10.06
CA LYS A 104 -11.53 -12.72 -10.96
C LYS A 104 -11.23 -11.35 -10.39
N ILE A 105 -10.61 -10.47 -11.18
CA ILE A 105 -10.39 -9.07 -10.83
C ILE A 105 -11.63 -8.27 -11.23
N GLU A 106 -12.23 -7.55 -10.26
CA GLU A 106 -13.44 -6.73 -10.45
C GLU A 106 -13.18 -5.22 -10.27
N TYR A 107 -11.93 -4.84 -10.03
CA TYR A 107 -11.43 -3.47 -9.99
C TYR A 107 -10.67 -3.10 -11.27
N ALA A 108 -10.27 -1.84 -11.41
CA ALA A 108 -9.54 -1.37 -12.59
C ALA A 108 -8.19 -2.07 -12.72
N SER A 109 -7.89 -2.56 -13.92
CA SER A 109 -6.67 -3.32 -14.20
C SER A 109 -5.88 -2.68 -15.34
N ALA A 110 -4.57 -2.61 -15.16
CA ALA A 110 -3.63 -2.07 -16.13
C ALA A 110 -2.34 -2.89 -16.16
N ILE A 111 -1.57 -2.73 -17.22
CA ILE A 111 -0.20 -3.25 -17.34
C ILE A 111 0.79 -2.12 -17.52
N ASP A 112 2.01 -2.34 -17.05
CA ASP A 112 3.18 -1.53 -17.32
C ASP A 112 4.42 -2.43 -17.42
N THR A 113 4.66 -2.99 -18.59
CA THR A 113 5.76 -3.95 -18.86
C THR A 113 7.14 -3.35 -18.61
N GLN A 114 7.23 -2.03 -18.58
CA GLN A 114 8.46 -1.31 -18.21
C GLN A 114 8.62 -1.14 -16.69
N ALA A 115 7.59 -1.50 -15.90
CA ALA A 115 7.59 -1.40 -14.44
C ALA A 115 8.01 0.00 -13.92
N ARG A 116 7.58 1.09 -14.58
CA ARG A 116 8.06 2.45 -14.30
C ARG A 116 7.76 2.90 -12.88
N MET A 117 6.50 2.76 -12.44
CA MET A 117 6.12 3.10 -11.06
C MET A 117 6.80 2.18 -10.04
N LYS A 118 6.87 0.86 -10.29
CA LYS A 118 7.58 -0.11 -9.44
C LYS A 118 9.05 0.27 -9.27
N LYS A 119 9.73 0.67 -10.35
CA LYS A 119 11.14 1.11 -10.32
C LYS A 119 11.31 2.39 -9.52
N THR A 120 10.44 3.40 -9.73
CA THR A 120 10.49 4.68 -8.99
C THR A 120 10.29 4.48 -7.49
N LEU A 121 9.40 3.56 -7.10
CA LEU A 121 9.13 3.19 -5.71
C LEU A 121 10.10 2.13 -5.17
N GLU A 122 11.05 1.66 -5.98
CA GLU A 122 12.00 0.59 -5.64
C GLU A 122 11.31 -0.66 -5.07
N VAL A 123 10.13 -1.02 -5.62
CA VAL A 123 9.38 -2.20 -5.17
C VAL A 123 10.14 -3.47 -5.53
N LYS A 124 10.63 -4.20 -4.51
CA LYS A 124 11.41 -5.44 -4.62
C LYS A 124 10.60 -6.68 -4.28
N GLY A 125 9.43 -6.51 -3.69
CA GLY A 125 8.52 -7.61 -3.29
C GLY A 125 7.06 -7.24 -3.58
N ILE A 126 6.29 -8.23 -4.01
CA ILE A 126 4.84 -8.11 -4.27
C ILE A 126 4.06 -9.17 -3.49
N PRO A 127 2.76 -8.92 -3.14
CA PRO A 127 2.00 -7.71 -3.43
C PRO A 127 2.55 -6.48 -2.71
N HIS A 128 2.53 -5.33 -3.35
CA HIS A 128 2.84 -4.07 -2.69
C HIS A 128 1.75 -3.07 -3.03
N CYS A 129 1.12 -2.51 -2.00
CA CYS A 129 0.06 -1.54 -2.18
C CYS A 129 0.49 -0.15 -1.69
N ILE A 130 -0.05 0.88 -2.31
CA ILE A 130 -0.02 2.26 -1.82
C ILE A 130 -1.44 2.85 -1.87
N VAL A 131 -1.82 3.63 -0.86
CA VAL A 131 -3.06 4.40 -0.84
C VAL A 131 -2.71 5.86 -0.94
N ILE A 132 -3.23 6.52 -1.97
CA ILE A 132 -2.97 7.92 -2.30
C ILE A 132 -4.24 8.71 -2.07
N ASP A 133 -4.15 9.84 -1.39
CA ASP A 133 -5.30 10.73 -1.17
C ASP A 133 -5.62 11.60 -2.41
N PRO A 134 -6.78 12.30 -2.44
CA PRO A 134 -7.15 13.19 -3.55
C PRO A 134 -6.16 14.32 -3.85
N THR A 135 -5.27 14.67 -2.93
CA THR A 135 -4.19 15.64 -3.17
C THR A 135 -2.92 15.00 -3.71
N GLY A 136 -2.89 13.68 -3.87
CA GLY A 136 -1.74 12.93 -4.38
C GLY A 136 -0.70 12.57 -3.32
N VAL A 137 -1.04 12.63 -2.03
CA VAL A 137 -0.14 12.25 -0.92
C VAL A 137 -0.38 10.80 -0.53
N VAL A 138 0.70 10.03 -0.36
CA VAL A 138 0.61 8.62 0.08
C VAL A 138 0.25 8.56 1.56
N ARG A 139 -0.85 7.86 1.88
CA ARG A 139 -1.40 7.71 3.24
C ARG A 139 -1.15 6.33 3.83
N TRP A 140 -0.89 5.34 3.00
CA TRP A 140 -0.52 3.99 3.41
C TRP A 140 0.34 3.35 2.33
N GLU A 141 1.25 2.47 2.74
CA GLU A 141 2.12 1.72 1.83
C GLU A 141 2.56 0.43 2.47
N GLY A 142 2.73 -0.62 1.68
CA GLY A 142 3.32 -1.85 2.16
C GLY A 142 2.72 -3.12 1.58
N PHE A 143 3.04 -4.21 2.25
CA PHE A 143 2.51 -5.54 1.98
C PHE A 143 1.15 -5.67 2.68
N PRO A 144 0.02 -5.86 1.97
CA PRO A 144 -1.31 -5.74 2.57
C PRO A 144 -1.61 -6.76 3.67
N PHE A 145 -0.84 -7.85 3.75
CA PHE A 145 -0.98 -8.89 4.78
C PHE A 145 0.17 -8.95 5.79
N LEU A 146 0.99 -7.92 5.87
CA LEU A 146 2.10 -7.90 6.83
C LEU A 146 1.57 -7.75 8.25
N GLY A 147 1.81 -8.74 9.10
CA GLY A 147 1.37 -8.76 10.49
C GLY A 147 1.69 -7.47 11.25
N GLY A 148 0.66 -6.86 11.85
CA GLY A 148 0.75 -5.57 12.53
C GLY A 148 0.82 -4.35 11.59
N HIS A 149 0.65 -4.55 10.27
CA HIS A 149 0.57 -3.48 9.26
C HIS A 149 -0.36 -3.87 8.11
N GLU A 150 -1.37 -4.66 8.40
CA GLU A 150 -2.34 -5.10 7.41
C GLU A 150 -3.17 -3.94 6.88
N LEU A 151 -3.46 -3.96 5.57
CA LEU A 151 -4.43 -3.06 4.96
C LEU A 151 -5.84 -3.65 5.11
N THR A 152 -6.37 -3.60 6.32
CA THR A 152 -7.73 -4.09 6.58
C THR A 152 -8.78 -3.07 6.16
N GLU A 153 -10.05 -3.52 6.07
CA GLU A 153 -11.19 -2.63 5.84
C GLU A 153 -11.23 -1.48 6.85
N LYS A 154 -10.99 -1.77 8.14
CA LYS A 154 -10.96 -0.76 9.21
C LYS A 154 -9.85 0.27 9.00
N VAL A 155 -8.64 -0.18 8.64
CA VAL A 155 -7.51 0.72 8.35
C VAL A 155 -7.85 1.61 7.15
N LEU A 156 -8.48 1.04 6.12
CA LEU A 156 -8.88 1.80 4.95
C LEU A 156 -9.98 2.82 5.28
N GLU A 157 -10.98 2.46 6.09
CA GLU A 157 -12.00 3.41 6.59
C GLU A 157 -11.37 4.59 7.34
N GLU A 158 -10.41 4.33 8.21
CA GLU A 158 -9.68 5.37 8.96
C GLU A 158 -8.90 6.30 8.01
N ILE A 159 -8.29 5.77 6.96
CA ILE A 159 -7.57 6.56 5.93
C ILE A 159 -8.56 7.44 5.15
N LEU A 160 -9.67 6.84 4.68
CA LEU A 160 -10.68 7.55 3.88
C LEU A 160 -11.46 8.62 4.66
N ALA A 161 -11.42 8.57 6.00
CA ALA A 161 -12.03 9.56 6.89
C ALA A 161 -11.09 10.73 7.22
N GLN A 162 -9.79 10.64 6.87
CA GLN A 162 -8.85 11.72 7.15
C GLN A 162 -9.17 12.98 6.34
N PRO A 163 -9.05 14.17 6.96
CA PRO A 163 -9.23 15.41 6.22
C PRO A 163 -8.16 15.54 5.14
N VAL A 164 -8.59 15.79 3.93
CA VAL A 164 -7.73 16.08 2.78
C VAL A 164 -7.40 17.56 2.83
N LYS A 165 -6.15 17.91 3.13
CA LYS A 165 -5.66 19.29 3.22
C LYS A 165 -4.93 19.68 1.95
#